data_962e71b818a61d12f238e20c91b8c46d
#
_entry.id   962e71b818a61d12f238e20c91b8c46d
#
_cell.length_a   1.000
_cell.length_b   1.000
_cell.length_c   1.000
_cell.angle_alpha   90.00
_cell.angle_beta   90.00
_cell.angle_gamma   90.00
#
_symmetry.space_group_name_H-M   'P 1'
#
loop_
_entity.id
_entity.type
_entity.pdbx_description
1 polymer ?
#
loop_
_entity_poly.entity_id
_entity_poly.type
_entity_poly.pdbx_seq_one_letter_code
_entity_poly.pdbx_strand_id
1 'polypeptide(L)'
;NSSYLDLMRVASILKGKTVHPDVSLAIAPGSKQVYNMLAQNGALADLIAAGARILECACGPCIGMGSSPVSGGVSVRTFNRNFEGRSGTRDAQVYLVSPVTAAQCAIHGCFTDPATWGEAPEHPDFPARVPDGRHHFLFPAVTEEERAKVEILRGPNIVALETFDALPAELSGEVTLKVGDGITTDHIMPAGAEILALRSNIPAISEHVFVRVDPDFVKRARAVSEAGGNGVIVAGENYGQGSSREHAALAPRHLGIRAVIALSMARIHRANLVNFGILPLVFVNREDYAKVAQGADIRIPLTEITPGG
;
A
#
# COMPACT_ATOMS: atom_id res chain seq x y z
N ASN A 1 12.43 5.40 0.73
CA ASN A 1 11.96 6.57 1.44
C ASN A 1 12.28 6.43 2.92
N SER A 2 12.92 7.42 3.48
CA SER A 2 13.39 7.44 4.87
C SER A 2 14.35 6.29 5.21
N SER A 3 15.11 5.80 4.24
CA SER A 3 16.25 4.91 4.49
C SER A 3 17.34 5.64 5.28
N TYR A 4 18.24 4.87 5.87
CA TYR A 4 19.40 5.47 6.54
C TYR A 4 20.19 6.42 5.63
N LEU A 5 20.47 5.99 4.39
CA LEU A 5 21.23 6.80 3.42
C LEU A 5 20.48 8.06 3.01
N ASP A 6 19.17 7.99 2.78
CA ASP A 6 18.36 9.16 2.46
C ASP A 6 18.37 10.19 3.60
N LEU A 7 18.18 9.72 4.84
CA LEU A 7 18.14 10.60 6.01
C LEU A 7 19.52 11.19 6.37
N MET A 8 20.58 10.45 6.12
CA MET A 8 21.94 11.00 6.25
C MET A 8 22.21 12.12 5.25
N ARG A 9 21.77 11.97 3.99
CA ARG A 9 21.85 13.04 2.98
C ARG A 9 21.04 14.27 3.39
N VAL A 10 19.81 14.05 3.87
CA VAL A 10 18.97 15.14 4.37
C VAL A 10 19.62 15.84 5.56
N ALA A 11 20.19 15.09 6.51
CA ALA A 11 20.90 15.65 7.66
C ALA A 11 22.11 16.47 7.22
N SER A 12 22.91 16.01 6.26
CA SER A 12 24.05 16.77 5.74
C SER A 12 23.65 18.09 5.09
N ILE A 13 22.52 18.11 4.36
CA ILE A 13 21.97 19.33 3.74
C ILE A 13 21.46 20.32 4.79
N LEU A 14 20.80 19.82 5.85
CA LEU A 14 20.17 20.64 6.88
C LEU A 14 21.15 21.07 7.99
N LYS A 15 22.31 20.43 8.09
CA LYS A 15 23.30 20.72 9.13
C LYS A 15 23.71 22.18 9.13
N GLY A 16 23.56 22.85 10.27
CA GLY A 16 23.87 24.26 10.46
C GLY A 16 22.94 25.22 9.71
N LYS A 17 21.82 24.73 9.15
CA LYS A 17 20.77 25.53 8.50
C LYS A 17 19.49 25.49 9.31
N THR A 18 18.58 26.38 9.00
CA THR A 18 17.25 26.45 9.61
C THR A 18 16.18 26.30 8.56
N VAL A 19 15.15 25.53 8.85
CA VAL A 19 13.96 25.39 8.02
C VAL A 19 13.27 26.75 7.90
N HIS A 20 12.78 27.08 6.69
CA HIS A 20 12.07 28.33 6.44
C HIS A 20 10.87 28.50 7.40
N PRO A 21 10.63 29.69 7.94
CA PRO A 21 9.58 29.91 8.94
C PRO A 21 8.17 29.51 8.50
N ASP A 22 7.88 29.57 7.21
CA ASP A 22 6.58 29.18 6.65
C ASP A 22 6.49 27.67 6.33
N VAL A 23 7.50 26.89 6.65
CA VAL A 23 7.54 25.44 6.36
C VAL A 23 7.46 24.61 7.63
N SER A 24 6.55 23.66 7.65
CA SER A 24 6.51 22.61 8.68
C SER A 24 7.19 21.35 8.15
N LEU A 25 8.46 21.14 8.52
CA LEU A 25 9.19 19.93 8.16
C LEU A 25 8.91 18.80 9.15
N ALA A 26 8.45 17.66 8.64
CA ALA A 26 8.24 16.45 9.43
C ALA A 26 9.03 15.28 8.83
N ILE A 27 9.71 14.52 9.66
CA ILE A 27 10.55 13.39 9.27
C ILE A 27 10.11 12.14 10.04
N ALA A 28 9.70 11.09 9.33
CA ALA A 28 9.43 9.77 9.89
C ALA A 28 10.55 8.83 9.48
N PRO A 29 11.44 8.38 10.38
CA PRO A 29 12.48 7.41 10.05
C PRO A 29 11.86 6.08 9.59
N GLY A 30 12.51 5.39 8.64
CA GLY A 30 11.97 4.17 8.01
C GLY A 30 11.84 2.98 8.96
N SER A 31 12.59 2.96 10.06
CA SER A 31 12.50 1.94 11.11
C SER A 31 13.13 2.44 12.42
N LYS A 32 12.81 1.78 13.53
CA LYS A 32 13.45 2.04 14.83
C LYS A 32 14.97 1.84 14.77
N GLN A 33 15.45 0.92 13.95
CA GLN A 33 16.87 0.69 13.73
C GLN A 33 17.53 1.92 13.06
N VAL A 34 16.93 2.44 11.98
CA VAL A 34 17.40 3.67 11.33
C VAL A 34 17.36 4.84 12.31
N TYR A 35 16.30 4.96 13.08
CA TYR A 35 16.16 6.00 14.09
C TYR A 35 17.31 5.96 15.11
N ASN A 36 17.63 4.77 15.64
CA ASN A 36 18.74 4.58 16.57
C ASN A 36 20.11 4.91 15.94
N MET A 37 20.33 4.51 14.69
CA MET A 37 21.56 4.84 13.96
C MET A 37 21.75 6.35 13.81
N LEU A 38 20.70 7.11 13.48
CA LEU A 38 20.73 8.56 13.39
C LEU A 38 20.96 9.23 14.75
N ALA A 39 20.43 8.62 15.83
CA ALA A 39 20.69 9.12 17.19
C ALA A 39 22.15 8.92 17.60
N GLN A 40 22.74 7.76 17.30
CA GLN A 40 24.10 7.42 17.68
C GLN A 40 25.17 8.23 16.95
N ASN A 41 24.92 8.60 15.67
CA ASN A 41 25.91 9.35 14.87
C ASN A 41 25.70 10.87 14.89
N GLY A 42 24.69 11.37 15.63
CA GLY A 42 24.42 12.80 15.79
C GLY A 42 23.53 13.41 14.68
N ALA A 43 23.25 12.70 13.60
CA ALA A 43 22.41 13.21 12.50
C ALA A 43 20.99 13.59 12.97
N LEU A 44 20.46 12.86 13.94
CA LEU A 44 19.16 13.20 14.54
C LEU A 44 19.19 14.57 15.22
N ALA A 45 20.27 14.90 15.93
CA ALA A 45 20.43 16.19 16.59
C ALA A 45 20.51 17.33 15.54
N ASP A 46 21.25 17.11 14.44
CA ASP A 46 21.31 18.08 13.34
C ASP A 46 19.93 18.34 12.71
N LEU A 47 19.13 17.30 12.50
CA LEU A 47 17.76 17.42 11.97
C LEU A 47 16.84 18.21 12.91
N ILE A 48 16.89 17.91 14.20
CA ILE A 48 16.09 18.62 15.23
C ILE A 48 16.54 20.08 15.31
N ALA A 49 17.85 20.34 15.33
CA ALA A 49 18.39 21.69 15.39
C ALA A 49 18.01 22.54 14.16
N ALA A 50 17.86 21.93 12.99
CA ALA A 50 17.33 22.58 11.80
C ALA A 50 15.85 22.96 11.88
N GLY A 51 15.09 22.42 12.84
CA GLY A 51 13.67 22.68 13.03
C GLY A 51 12.76 21.54 12.54
N ALA A 52 13.30 20.36 12.28
CA ALA A 52 12.49 19.21 11.89
C ALA A 52 11.74 18.61 13.09
N ARG A 53 10.45 18.31 12.88
CA ARG A 53 9.65 17.50 13.78
C ARG A 53 9.87 16.02 13.47
N ILE A 54 10.37 15.26 14.42
CA ILE A 54 10.58 13.82 14.25
C ILE A 54 9.30 13.08 14.63
N LEU A 55 8.83 12.24 13.73
CA LEU A 55 7.63 11.44 13.87
C LEU A 55 7.98 9.98 14.20
N GLU A 56 6.97 9.22 14.60
CA GLU A 56 7.08 7.77 14.77
C GLU A 56 7.48 7.06 13.46
N CYS A 57 8.16 5.92 13.61
CA CYS A 57 8.56 5.05 12.51
C CYS A 57 7.33 4.32 11.91
N ALA A 58 6.41 5.07 11.34
CA ALA A 58 5.13 4.58 10.84
C ALA A 58 4.73 5.24 9.52
N CYS A 59 3.81 4.62 8.81
CA CYS A 59 3.30 5.09 7.52
C CYS A 59 2.10 6.08 7.64
N GLY A 60 1.75 6.53 8.82
CA GLY A 60 0.61 7.43 9.09
C GLY A 60 0.61 8.71 8.25
N PRO A 61 1.72 9.47 8.20
CA PRO A 61 1.79 10.72 7.42
C PRO A 61 1.51 10.58 5.92
N CYS A 62 1.70 9.39 5.35
CA CYS A 62 1.40 9.11 3.95
C CYS A 62 -0.08 9.37 3.59
N ILE A 63 -0.97 9.15 4.52
CA ILE A 63 -2.42 9.41 4.39
C ILE A 63 -2.88 10.63 5.21
N GLY A 64 -1.95 11.45 5.65
CA GLY A 64 -2.24 12.67 6.39
C GLY A 64 -2.34 12.50 7.92
N MET A 65 -2.19 11.30 8.47
CA MET A 65 -2.24 11.09 9.93
C MET A 65 -1.05 11.79 10.60
N GLY A 66 -1.36 12.81 11.42
CA GLY A 66 -0.36 13.63 12.12
C GLY A 66 0.41 14.63 11.23
N SER A 67 0.16 14.65 9.91
CA SER A 67 0.83 15.56 8.96
C SER A 67 -0.03 15.79 7.70
N SER A 68 -1.29 16.17 7.89
CA SER A 68 -2.17 16.61 6.80
C SER A 68 -1.79 18.01 6.36
N PRO A 69 -1.78 18.33 5.05
CA PRO A 69 -1.61 19.71 4.59
C PRO A 69 -2.85 20.54 4.93
N VAL A 70 -2.66 21.85 5.05
CA VAL A 70 -3.79 22.77 5.18
C VAL A 70 -4.57 22.85 3.86
N SER A 71 -5.84 23.27 3.91
CA SER A 71 -6.68 23.51 2.75
C SER A 71 -6.02 24.50 1.80
N GLY A 72 -5.97 24.18 0.49
CA GLY A 72 -5.29 24.97 -0.53
C GLY A 72 -3.77 25.03 -0.39
N GLY A 73 -3.17 24.41 0.60
CA GLY A 73 -1.74 24.46 0.86
C GLY A 73 -0.90 23.57 -0.05
N VAL A 74 0.39 23.89 -0.15
CA VAL A 74 1.38 23.08 -0.87
C VAL A 74 2.05 22.10 0.08
N SER A 75 2.15 20.83 -0.32
CA SER A 75 2.82 19.79 0.46
C SER A 75 3.80 19.01 -0.40
N VAL A 76 5.08 19.08 -0.03
CA VAL A 76 6.18 18.37 -0.70
C VAL A 76 6.48 17.10 0.09
N ARG A 77 6.43 15.93 -0.57
CA ARG A 77 6.52 14.63 0.10
C ARG A 77 7.44 13.66 -0.61
N THR A 78 8.02 12.75 0.14
CA THR A 78 8.90 11.69 -0.38
C THR A 78 8.24 10.31 -0.39
N PHE A 79 6.94 10.22 -0.21
CA PHE A 79 6.20 8.96 -0.24
C PHE A 79 6.09 8.38 -1.66
N ASN A 80 5.73 7.10 -1.78
CA ASN A 80 5.70 6.40 -3.07
C ASN A 80 4.42 6.64 -3.86
N ARG A 81 3.44 7.35 -3.30
CA ARG A 81 2.09 7.40 -3.88
C ARG A 81 1.46 8.75 -3.67
N ASN A 82 0.82 9.25 -4.73
CA ASN A 82 0.02 10.47 -4.69
C ASN A 82 -1.22 10.32 -5.59
N PHE A 83 -2.30 10.94 -5.17
CA PHE A 83 -3.52 11.22 -5.93
C PHE A 83 -4.32 12.29 -5.16
N GLU A 84 -5.32 12.89 -5.78
CA GLU A 84 -6.15 13.93 -5.16
C GLU A 84 -6.72 13.47 -3.79
N GLY A 85 -6.51 14.26 -2.76
CA GLY A 85 -6.96 13.98 -1.40
C GLY A 85 -6.15 12.89 -0.66
N ARG A 86 -5.10 12.32 -1.25
CA ARG A 86 -4.32 11.23 -0.64
C ARG A 86 -3.81 11.56 0.75
N SER A 87 -3.40 12.80 0.98
CA SER A 87 -2.81 13.24 2.25
C SER A 87 -3.82 13.84 3.23
N GLY A 88 -5.11 13.60 3.01
CA GLY A 88 -6.20 13.98 3.92
C GLY A 88 -6.98 15.22 3.47
N THR A 89 -6.35 16.18 2.79
CA THR A 89 -6.98 17.42 2.30
C THR A 89 -7.12 17.37 0.79
N ARG A 90 -8.35 17.51 0.25
CA ARG A 90 -8.65 17.32 -1.17
C ARG A 90 -8.08 18.41 -2.07
N ASP A 91 -8.15 19.63 -1.63
CA ASP A 91 -7.75 20.84 -2.36
C ASP A 91 -6.26 21.19 -2.15
N ALA A 92 -5.53 20.41 -1.36
CA ALA A 92 -4.10 20.61 -1.20
C ALA A 92 -3.30 20.14 -2.41
N GLN A 93 -2.29 20.93 -2.77
CA GLN A 93 -1.37 20.63 -3.87
C GLN A 93 -0.22 19.77 -3.36
N VAL A 94 -0.26 18.45 -3.62
CA VAL A 94 0.72 17.48 -3.12
C VAL A 94 1.69 17.08 -4.24
N TYR A 95 2.98 17.26 -3.98
CA TYR A 95 4.08 16.93 -4.90
C TYR A 95 4.96 15.83 -4.32
N LEU A 96 5.25 14.81 -5.13
CA LEU A 96 6.23 13.78 -4.78
C LEU A 96 7.61 14.16 -5.32
N VAL A 97 8.59 14.16 -4.45
CA VAL A 97 9.97 14.57 -4.75
C VAL A 97 11.00 13.63 -4.12
N SER A 98 12.27 13.81 -4.46
CA SER A 98 13.37 13.15 -3.77
C SER A 98 13.58 13.72 -2.35
N PRO A 99 14.20 12.97 -1.42
CA PRO A 99 14.58 13.49 -0.11
C PRO A 99 15.46 14.74 -0.17
N VAL A 100 16.37 14.81 -1.15
CA VAL A 100 17.23 15.98 -1.38
C VAL A 100 16.42 17.20 -1.78
N THR A 101 15.49 17.04 -2.73
CA THR A 101 14.57 18.11 -3.13
C THR A 101 13.72 18.59 -1.97
N ALA A 102 13.18 17.66 -1.15
CA ALA A 102 12.40 18.03 0.01
C ALA A 102 13.19 18.84 1.04
N ALA A 103 14.47 18.49 1.28
CA ALA A 103 15.36 19.23 2.17
C ALA A 103 15.64 20.65 1.65
N GLN A 104 15.88 20.81 0.35
CA GLN A 104 16.07 22.13 -0.27
C GLN A 104 14.78 22.97 -0.19
N CYS A 105 13.64 22.39 -0.51
CA CYS A 105 12.35 23.08 -0.33
C CYS A 105 12.11 23.51 1.12
N ALA A 106 12.55 22.70 2.09
CA ALA A 106 12.40 23.04 3.49
C ALA A 106 13.25 24.25 3.89
N ILE A 107 14.46 24.41 3.34
CA ILE A 107 15.34 25.55 3.60
C ILE A 107 14.82 26.83 2.93
N HIS A 108 14.38 26.73 1.67
CA HIS A 108 14.03 27.89 0.85
C HIS A 108 12.55 28.31 0.92
N GLY A 109 11.68 27.47 1.47
CA GLY A 109 10.24 27.73 1.51
C GLY A 109 9.51 27.56 0.17
N CYS A 110 10.22 27.19 -0.89
CA CYS A 110 9.72 27.04 -2.26
C CYS A 110 10.53 26.01 -3.04
N PHE A 111 10.02 25.64 -4.23
CA PHE A 111 10.83 24.89 -5.19
C PHE A 111 11.95 25.74 -5.76
N THR A 112 13.15 25.16 -5.81
CA THR A 112 14.35 25.79 -6.35
C THR A 112 14.93 24.93 -7.47
N ASP A 113 15.68 25.58 -8.39
CA ASP A 113 16.37 24.85 -9.44
C ASP A 113 17.52 24.01 -8.86
N PRO A 114 17.55 22.70 -9.11
CA PRO A 114 18.64 21.84 -8.68
C PRO A 114 20.04 22.30 -9.09
N ALA A 115 20.17 23.00 -10.23
CA ALA A 115 21.42 23.57 -10.70
C ALA A 115 22.01 24.63 -9.73
N THR A 116 21.20 25.21 -8.87
CA THR A 116 21.60 26.24 -7.91
C THR A 116 22.03 25.69 -6.54
N TRP A 117 21.91 24.37 -6.31
CA TRP A 117 22.15 23.77 -4.97
C TRP A 117 23.62 23.58 -4.62
N GLY A 118 24.55 23.81 -5.57
CA GLY A 118 25.97 23.55 -5.40
C GLY A 118 26.33 22.07 -5.54
N GLU A 119 27.33 21.62 -4.81
CA GLU A 119 27.77 20.23 -4.86
C GLU A 119 26.70 19.29 -4.30
N ALA A 120 26.60 18.10 -4.93
CA ALA A 120 25.71 17.06 -4.43
C ALA A 120 26.15 16.64 -3.02
N PRO A 121 25.21 16.37 -2.09
CA PRO A 121 25.57 15.88 -0.78
C PRO A 121 26.35 14.57 -0.90
N GLU A 122 27.40 14.42 -0.10
CA GLU A 122 28.19 13.20 -0.07
C GLU A 122 27.31 11.97 0.11
N HIS A 123 27.68 10.90 -0.58
CA HIS A 123 27.00 9.63 -0.39
C HIS A 123 27.51 9.03 0.93
N PRO A 124 26.69 8.96 1.98
CA PRO A 124 27.16 8.46 3.25
C PRO A 124 27.45 6.96 3.14
N ASP A 125 28.51 6.53 3.83
CA ASP A 125 28.81 5.11 3.94
C ASP A 125 27.75 4.41 4.82
N PHE A 126 27.35 3.22 4.39
CA PHE A 126 26.53 2.39 5.23
C PHE A 126 27.42 1.70 6.27
N PRO A 127 27.11 1.77 7.57
CA PRO A 127 27.97 1.21 8.60
C PRO A 127 28.12 -0.30 8.44
N ALA A 128 29.35 -0.80 8.62
CA ALA A 128 29.64 -2.24 8.53
C ALA A 128 28.91 -3.08 9.58
N ARG A 129 28.53 -2.46 10.70
CA ARG A 129 27.68 -3.07 11.73
C ARG A 129 26.47 -2.18 11.98
N VAL A 130 25.31 -2.76 11.81
CA VAL A 130 24.04 -2.13 12.16
C VAL A 130 23.73 -2.47 13.61
N PRO A 131 23.27 -1.50 14.44
CA PRO A 131 22.88 -1.80 15.82
C PRO A 131 21.90 -2.96 15.87
N ASP A 132 22.16 -3.89 16.78
CA ASP A 132 21.30 -5.05 16.97
C ASP A 132 19.90 -4.60 17.43
N GLY A 133 18.90 -4.76 16.55
CA GLY A 133 17.53 -4.35 16.82
C GLY A 133 16.76 -5.23 17.81
N ARG A 134 17.43 -6.21 18.42
CA ARG A 134 16.80 -7.21 19.29
C ARG A 134 16.25 -6.66 20.61
N HIS A 135 16.31 -5.38 20.83
CA HIS A 135 16.23 -4.85 22.18
C HIS A 135 14.92 -5.00 22.93
N HIS A 136 13.73 -5.23 22.35
CA HIS A 136 12.54 -5.25 23.21
C HIS A 136 11.35 -6.09 22.72
N PHE A 137 11.35 -6.57 21.46
CA PHE A 137 10.16 -7.20 20.89
C PHE A 137 10.39 -8.51 20.12
N LEU A 138 11.65 -8.92 19.97
CA LEU A 138 11.98 -10.17 19.28
C LEU A 138 12.70 -11.10 20.26
N PHE A 139 12.02 -12.13 20.68
CA PHE A 139 12.56 -13.22 21.52
C PHE A 139 12.61 -14.49 20.68
N PRO A 140 13.66 -14.67 19.83
CA PRO A 140 13.74 -15.86 19.00
C PRO A 140 13.88 -17.09 19.87
N ALA A 141 13.07 -18.11 19.60
CA ALA A 141 13.30 -19.43 20.14
C ALA A 141 14.64 -19.95 19.64
N VAL A 142 15.51 -20.37 20.54
CA VAL A 142 16.92 -20.71 20.25
C VAL A 142 17.04 -22.16 19.79
N THR A 143 16.18 -23.06 20.31
CA THR A 143 16.20 -24.48 20.00
C THR A 143 14.91 -24.91 19.29
N GLU A 144 14.96 -26.05 18.60
CA GLU A 144 13.79 -26.67 17.96
C GLU A 144 12.71 -27.01 18.99
N GLU A 145 13.13 -27.46 20.17
CA GLU A 145 12.23 -27.80 21.28
C GLU A 145 11.50 -26.55 21.81
N GLU A 146 12.18 -25.42 21.90
CA GLU A 146 11.55 -24.13 22.28
C GLU A 146 10.59 -23.65 21.22
N ARG A 147 10.94 -23.78 19.91
CA ARG A 147 10.06 -23.45 18.82
C ARG A 147 8.77 -24.26 18.83
N ALA A 148 8.85 -25.55 19.10
CA ALA A 148 7.68 -26.42 19.18
C ALA A 148 6.72 -26.06 20.32
N LYS A 149 7.21 -25.35 21.34
CA LYS A 149 6.41 -24.89 22.49
C LYS A 149 5.81 -23.49 22.29
N VAL A 150 6.16 -22.77 21.20
CA VAL A 150 5.64 -21.42 20.96
C VAL A 150 4.16 -21.49 20.63
N GLU A 151 3.34 -20.89 21.48
CA GLU A 151 1.91 -20.74 21.26
C GLU A 151 1.63 -19.40 20.54
N ILE A 152 0.84 -19.46 19.48
CA ILE A 152 0.38 -18.26 18.77
C ILE A 152 -0.86 -17.71 19.47
N LEU A 153 -0.68 -16.66 20.25
CA LEU A 153 -1.79 -15.97 20.91
C LEU A 153 -2.48 -15.02 19.92
N ARG A 154 -3.78 -15.23 19.72
CA ARG A 154 -4.61 -14.37 18.88
C ARG A 154 -5.64 -13.62 19.70
N GLY A 155 -5.81 -12.33 19.42
CA GLY A 155 -6.92 -11.56 19.98
C GLY A 155 -8.28 -12.05 19.41
N PRO A 156 -9.41 -11.62 20.01
CA PRO A 156 -10.73 -12.13 19.67
C PRO A 156 -11.17 -11.83 18.22
N ASN A 157 -10.55 -10.84 17.59
CA ASN A 157 -10.84 -10.42 16.22
C ASN A 157 -9.79 -10.88 15.20
N ILE A 158 -8.87 -11.75 15.60
CA ILE A 158 -7.81 -12.28 14.74
C ILE A 158 -8.15 -13.72 14.36
N VAL A 159 -8.51 -13.92 13.10
CA VAL A 159 -8.80 -15.24 12.53
C VAL A 159 -7.62 -15.67 11.67
N ALA A 160 -7.28 -16.97 11.73
CA ALA A 160 -6.23 -17.53 10.89
C ALA A 160 -6.61 -17.37 9.40
N LEU A 161 -5.61 -17.06 8.58
CA LEU A 161 -5.84 -17.00 7.13
C LEU A 161 -6.14 -18.39 6.58
N GLU A 162 -7.09 -18.44 5.67
CA GLU A 162 -7.38 -19.65 4.90
C GLU A 162 -6.23 -19.94 3.93
N THR A 163 -5.95 -21.22 3.75
CA THR A 163 -5.13 -21.70 2.64
C THR A 163 -6.04 -21.99 1.46
N PHE A 164 -5.65 -21.53 0.28
CA PHE A 164 -6.45 -21.70 -0.92
C PHE A 164 -5.81 -22.77 -1.82
N ASP A 165 -6.67 -23.55 -2.47
CA ASP A 165 -6.22 -24.53 -3.46
C ASP A 165 -5.56 -23.87 -4.68
N ALA A 166 -4.67 -24.62 -5.34
CA ALA A 166 -4.07 -24.21 -6.59
C ALA A 166 -5.14 -23.96 -7.67
N LEU A 167 -4.78 -23.15 -8.66
CA LEU A 167 -5.64 -22.95 -9.82
C LEU A 167 -5.77 -24.27 -10.60
N PRO A 168 -7.00 -24.64 -11.06
CA PRO A 168 -7.22 -25.81 -11.87
C PRO A 168 -6.66 -25.64 -13.29
N ALA A 169 -6.61 -26.68 -14.09
CA ALA A 169 -6.18 -26.59 -15.50
C ALA A 169 -7.13 -25.74 -16.37
N GLU A 170 -8.41 -25.68 -16.01
CA GLU A 170 -9.42 -24.80 -16.60
C GLU A 170 -10.23 -24.16 -15.49
N LEU A 171 -10.39 -22.84 -15.54
CA LEU A 171 -11.24 -22.08 -14.63
C LEU A 171 -12.59 -21.79 -15.31
N SER A 172 -13.63 -22.45 -14.86
CA SER A 172 -15.01 -22.13 -15.23
C SER A 172 -15.66 -21.29 -14.13
N GLY A 173 -16.31 -20.19 -14.47
CA GLY A 173 -16.92 -19.28 -13.50
C GLY A 173 -18.03 -18.42 -14.09
N GLU A 174 -18.75 -17.74 -13.20
CA GLU A 174 -19.82 -16.78 -13.53
C GLU A 174 -19.34 -15.34 -13.28
N VAL A 175 -19.69 -14.42 -14.15
CA VAL A 175 -19.46 -12.98 -13.94
C VAL A 175 -20.34 -12.48 -12.80
N THR A 176 -19.82 -12.51 -11.59
CA THR A 176 -20.54 -12.08 -10.38
C THR A 176 -20.70 -10.56 -10.29
N LEU A 177 -19.84 -9.80 -10.98
CA LEU A 177 -19.89 -8.34 -11.02
C LEU A 177 -19.30 -7.80 -12.32
N LYS A 178 -20.02 -6.86 -12.96
CA LYS A 178 -19.48 -6.02 -14.03
C LYS A 178 -19.49 -4.56 -13.59
N VAL A 179 -18.32 -3.92 -13.62
CA VAL A 179 -18.13 -2.51 -13.23
C VAL A 179 -17.43 -1.72 -14.30
N GLY A 180 -17.63 -0.41 -14.31
CA GLY A 180 -17.01 0.53 -15.25
C GLY A 180 -15.56 0.86 -14.90
N ASP A 181 -15.12 2.03 -15.37
CA ASP A 181 -13.76 2.55 -15.21
C ASP A 181 -13.50 3.10 -13.81
N GLY A 182 -12.21 3.17 -13.44
CA GLY A 182 -11.76 3.90 -12.26
C GLY A 182 -12.17 3.28 -10.92
N ILE A 183 -12.45 1.99 -10.87
CA ILE A 183 -12.74 1.28 -9.62
C ILE A 183 -11.50 1.29 -8.73
N THR A 184 -11.62 1.98 -7.60
CA THR A 184 -10.53 2.11 -6.62
C THR A 184 -10.53 0.94 -5.64
N THR A 185 -9.42 0.76 -4.93
CA THR A 185 -9.36 -0.18 -3.80
C THR A 185 -10.35 0.19 -2.68
N ASP A 186 -10.78 1.46 -2.58
CA ASP A 186 -11.85 1.88 -1.65
C ASP A 186 -13.25 1.49 -2.12
N HIS A 187 -13.45 1.40 -3.43
CA HIS A 187 -14.69 0.84 -3.99
C HIS A 187 -14.77 -0.66 -3.72
N ILE A 188 -13.64 -1.38 -3.86
CA ILE A 188 -13.58 -2.83 -3.64
C ILE A 188 -13.70 -3.15 -2.15
N MET A 189 -12.88 -2.49 -1.32
CA MET A 189 -12.83 -2.68 0.13
C MET A 189 -12.72 -1.33 0.83
N PRO A 190 -13.82 -0.79 1.34
CA PRO A 190 -13.80 0.49 2.04
C PRO A 190 -12.91 0.49 3.28
N ALA A 191 -12.31 1.64 3.61
CA ALA A 191 -11.36 1.80 4.70
C ALA A 191 -11.87 2.74 5.80
N GLY A 192 -13.14 2.65 6.17
CA GLY A 192 -13.66 3.32 7.36
C GLY A 192 -13.11 2.72 8.65
N ALA A 193 -13.12 3.46 9.76
CA ALA A 193 -12.60 3.00 11.04
C ALA A 193 -13.23 1.69 11.53
N GLU A 194 -14.52 1.52 11.30
CA GLU A 194 -15.27 0.30 11.63
C GLU A 194 -14.78 -0.92 10.84
N ILE A 195 -14.57 -0.74 9.53
CA ILE A 195 -14.14 -1.82 8.64
C ILE A 195 -12.67 -2.18 8.89
N LEU A 196 -11.81 -1.17 9.12
CA LEU A 196 -10.40 -1.40 9.41
C LEU A 196 -10.17 -2.16 10.73
N ALA A 197 -11.10 -2.10 11.67
CA ALA A 197 -11.05 -2.91 12.88
C ALA A 197 -11.14 -4.42 12.59
N LEU A 198 -11.72 -4.81 11.44
CA LEU A 198 -11.90 -6.19 11.00
C LEU A 198 -10.74 -6.72 10.14
N ARG A 199 -9.69 -5.95 9.91
CA ARG A 199 -8.60 -6.28 8.95
C ARG A 199 -7.92 -7.64 9.19
N SER A 200 -7.93 -8.13 10.42
CA SER A 200 -7.36 -9.45 10.78
C SER A 200 -8.43 -10.55 10.88
N ASN A 201 -9.64 -10.29 10.38
CA ASN A 201 -10.77 -11.21 10.34
C ASN A 201 -11.37 -11.18 8.92
N ILE A 202 -10.79 -11.99 8.03
CA ILE A 202 -11.18 -11.99 6.62
C ILE A 202 -12.65 -12.37 6.41
N PRO A 203 -13.20 -13.38 7.08
CA PRO A 203 -14.64 -13.66 6.99
C PRO A 203 -15.51 -12.44 7.29
N ALA A 204 -15.22 -11.72 8.38
CA ALA A 204 -16.00 -10.57 8.78
C ALA A 204 -15.82 -9.36 7.85
N ILE A 205 -14.57 -9.04 7.44
CA ILE A 205 -14.33 -7.90 6.55
C ILE A 205 -14.89 -8.13 5.15
N SER A 206 -15.00 -9.39 4.71
CA SER A 206 -15.53 -9.75 3.38
C SER A 206 -16.99 -9.37 3.17
N GLU A 207 -17.77 -9.19 4.26
CA GLU A 207 -19.14 -8.67 4.19
C GLU A 207 -19.22 -7.24 3.62
N HIS A 208 -18.10 -6.52 3.57
CA HIS A 208 -18.06 -5.14 3.10
C HIS A 208 -17.51 -4.98 1.67
N VAL A 209 -17.22 -6.11 0.98
CA VAL A 209 -16.69 -6.07 -0.39
C VAL A 209 -17.74 -5.45 -1.32
N PHE A 210 -17.33 -4.43 -2.07
CA PHE A 210 -18.15 -3.66 -3.01
C PHE A 210 -19.42 -3.03 -2.44
N VAL A 211 -19.61 -2.98 -1.12
CA VAL A 211 -20.84 -2.50 -0.49
C VAL A 211 -21.30 -1.11 -0.97
N ARG A 212 -20.36 -0.26 -1.43
CA ARG A 212 -20.65 1.08 -1.97
C ARG A 212 -20.91 1.09 -3.47
N VAL A 213 -20.66 0.00 -4.16
CA VAL A 213 -20.80 -0.12 -5.63
C VAL A 213 -22.03 -0.97 -5.96
N ASP A 214 -22.12 -2.11 -5.29
CA ASP A 214 -23.20 -3.08 -5.44
C ASP A 214 -23.42 -3.79 -4.09
N PRO A 215 -24.42 -3.36 -3.30
CA PRO A 215 -24.73 -3.95 -1.99
C PRO A 215 -25.09 -5.44 -2.03
N ASP A 216 -25.55 -5.96 -3.18
CA ASP A 216 -25.91 -7.36 -3.34
C ASP A 216 -24.74 -8.25 -3.79
N PHE A 217 -23.56 -7.67 -4.04
CA PHE A 217 -22.39 -8.41 -4.52
C PHE A 217 -22.03 -9.59 -3.63
N VAL A 218 -21.90 -9.38 -2.32
CA VAL A 218 -21.49 -10.42 -1.37
C VAL A 218 -22.44 -11.61 -1.40
N LYS A 219 -23.74 -11.33 -1.39
CA LYS A 219 -24.79 -12.36 -1.47
C LYS A 219 -24.65 -13.19 -2.76
N ARG A 220 -24.45 -12.51 -3.89
CA ARG A 220 -24.33 -13.14 -5.20
C ARG A 220 -23.05 -13.98 -5.32
N ALA A 221 -21.91 -13.43 -4.89
CA ALA A 221 -20.65 -14.15 -4.90
C ALA A 221 -20.68 -15.41 -4.03
N ARG A 222 -21.29 -15.33 -2.84
CA ARG A 222 -21.50 -16.50 -1.97
C ARG A 222 -22.39 -17.56 -2.62
N ALA A 223 -23.50 -17.17 -3.21
CA ALA A 223 -24.39 -18.13 -3.86
C ALA A 223 -23.66 -18.92 -4.97
N VAL A 224 -22.81 -18.26 -5.75
CA VAL A 224 -21.96 -18.92 -6.76
C VAL A 224 -20.95 -19.87 -6.11
N SER A 225 -20.27 -19.41 -5.04
CA SER A 225 -19.27 -20.22 -4.34
C SER A 225 -19.87 -21.43 -3.62
N GLU A 226 -21.01 -21.27 -2.95
CA GLU A 226 -21.75 -22.36 -2.26
C GLU A 226 -22.29 -23.40 -3.25
N ALA A 227 -22.59 -22.99 -4.48
CA ALA A 227 -22.93 -23.91 -5.57
C ALA A 227 -21.72 -24.63 -6.17
N GLY A 228 -20.50 -24.41 -5.62
CA GLY A 228 -19.25 -25.00 -6.13
C GLY A 228 -18.68 -24.28 -7.36
N GLY A 229 -19.22 -23.12 -7.73
CA GLY A 229 -18.75 -22.29 -8.83
C GLY A 229 -17.63 -21.32 -8.44
N ASN A 230 -17.08 -20.63 -9.42
CA ASN A 230 -16.09 -19.57 -9.22
C ASN A 230 -16.66 -18.23 -9.69
N GLY A 231 -16.41 -17.18 -8.90
CA GLY A 231 -16.78 -15.81 -9.27
C GLY A 231 -15.72 -15.17 -10.17
N VAL A 232 -16.18 -14.40 -11.16
CA VAL A 232 -15.35 -13.57 -12.03
C VAL A 232 -15.83 -12.13 -11.94
N ILE A 233 -14.90 -11.18 -11.83
CA ILE A 233 -15.19 -9.74 -11.91
C ILE A 233 -14.77 -9.24 -13.28
N VAL A 234 -15.64 -8.49 -13.95
CA VAL A 234 -15.34 -7.79 -15.20
C VAL A 234 -15.31 -6.29 -14.95
N ALA A 235 -14.25 -5.62 -15.34
CA ALA A 235 -14.02 -4.20 -15.04
C ALA A 235 -13.53 -3.41 -16.27
N GLY A 236 -13.73 -2.11 -16.22
CA GLY A 236 -13.23 -1.18 -17.21
C GLY A 236 -11.76 -0.82 -16.99
N GLU A 237 -11.40 0.43 -17.27
CA GLU A 237 -10.05 0.97 -17.16
C GLU A 237 -9.62 1.20 -15.71
N ASN A 238 -8.29 0.99 -15.48
CA ASN A 238 -7.61 1.35 -14.24
C ASN A 238 -8.24 0.73 -12.98
N TYR A 239 -8.62 -0.55 -13.07
CA TYR A 239 -9.18 -1.29 -11.94
C TYR A 239 -8.17 -1.42 -10.80
N GLY A 240 -8.63 -1.19 -9.56
CA GLY A 240 -7.83 -1.34 -8.35
C GLY A 240 -6.84 -0.21 -8.07
N GLN A 241 -7.05 0.97 -8.70
CA GLN A 241 -6.25 2.15 -8.35
C GLN A 241 -6.45 2.58 -6.90
N GLY A 242 -5.56 3.43 -6.38
CA GLY A 242 -5.67 3.95 -5.04
C GLY A 242 -4.69 3.32 -4.06
N SER A 243 -5.09 3.07 -2.82
CA SER A 243 -4.25 2.54 -1.76
C SER A 243 -3.82 1.09 -1.99
N SER A 244 -2.60 0.74 -1.59
CA SER A 244 -2.10 -0.65 -1.66
C SER A 244 -2.76 -1.49 -0.58
N ARG A 245 -3.93 -2.04 -0.86
CA ARG A 245 -4.68 -2.87 0.09
C ARG A 245 -4.77 -4.29 -0.41
N GLU A 246 -4.12 -5.19 0.30
CA GLU A 246 -4.23 -6.64 0.08
C GLU A 246 -5.66 -7.14 0.29
N HIS A 247 -6.41 -6.55 1.23
CA HIS A 247 -7.81 -6.89 1.47
C HIS A 247 -8.70 -6.70 0.24
N ALA A 248 -8.37 -5.78 -0.67
CA ALA A 248 -9.07 -5.61 -1.94
C ALA A 248 -8.88 -6.79 -2.92
N ALA A 249 -7.96 -7.71 -2.61
CA ALA A 249 -7.81 -8.99 -3.31
C ALA A 249 -8.22 -10.16 -2.41
N LEU A 250 -7.74 -10.19 -1.17
CA LEU A 250 -7.95 -11.30 -0.23
C LEU A 250 -9.43 -11.49 0.15
N ALA A 251 -10.17 -10.40 0.39
CA ALA A 251 -11.59 -10.50 0.73
C ALA A 251 -12.48 -10.96 -0.44
N PRO A 252 -12.34 -10.46 -1.68
CA PRO A 252 -12.96 -11.08 -2.85
C PRO A 252 -12.58 -12.56 -3.04
N ARG A 253 -11.30 -12.90 -2.78
CA ARG A 253 -10.84 -14.30 -2.87
C ARG A 253 -11.58 -15.22 -1.89
N HIS A 254 -11.78 -14.77 -0.65
CA HIS A 254 -12.58 -15.47 0.36
C HIS A 254 -14.03 -15.69 -0.09
N LEU A 255 -14.59 -14.75 -0.84
CA LEU A 255 -15.95 -14.86 -1.41
C LEU A 255 -16.02 -15.73 -2.69
N GLY A 256 -14.93 -16.43 -3.05
CA GLY A 256 -14.92 -17.32 -4.20
C GLY A 256 -14.53 -16.65 -5.53
N ILE A 257 -14.06 -15.38 -5.52
CA ILE A 257 -13.58 -14.75 -6.75
C ILE A 257 -12.22 -15.37 -7.14
N ARG A 258 -12.13 -15.83 -8.40
CA ARG A 258 -10.95 -16.51 -8.92
C ARG A 258 -10.29 -15.79 -10.10
N ALA A 259 -11.00 -14.90 -10.77
CA ALA A 259 -10.46 -14.09 -11.86
C ALA A 259 -11.01 -12.67 -11.85
N VAL A 260 -10.20 -11.75 -12.34
CA VAL A 260 -10.61 -10.39 -12.69
C VAL A 260 -10.18 -10.15 -14.13
N ILE A 261 -11.11 -9.73 -14.98
CA ILE A 261 -10.85 -9.40 -16.38
C ILE A 261 -11.16 -7.91 -16.55
N ALA A 262 -10.17 -7.11 -16.91
CA ALA A 262 -10.33 -5.65 -17.01
C ALA A 262 -9.77 -5.10 -18.33
N LEU A 263 -10.15 -3.88 -18.68
CA LEU A 263 -9.49 -3.16 -19.79
C LEU A 263 -8.06 -2.75 -19.41
N SER A 264 -7.84 -2.38 -18.15
CA SER A 264 -6.52 -2.19 -17.55
C SER A 264 -6.57 -2.26 -16.04
N MET A 265 -5.43 -2.52 -15.38
CA MET A 265 -5.34 -2.67 -13.92
C MET A 265 -4.19 -1.84 -13.35
N ALA A 266 -4.39 -1.31 -12.14
CA ALA A 266 -3.34 -0.69 -11.37
C ALA A 266 -2.26 -1.72 -10.99
N ARG A 267 -1.00 -1.40 -11.22
CA ARG A 267 0.16 -2.29 -11.08
C ARG A 267 0.22 -3.03 -9.73
N ILE A 268 0.05 -2.30 -8.64
CA ILE A 268 0.13 -2.90 -7.29
C ILE A 268 -1.05 -3.83 -7.04
N HIS A 269 -2.24 -3.45 -7.48
CA HIS A 269 -3.44 -4.29 -7.31
C HIS A 269 -3.33 -5.59 -8.12
N ARG A 270 -2.82 -5.52 -9.36
CA ARG A 270 -2.50 -6.71 -10.16
C ARG A 270 -1.58 -7.66 -9.41
N ALA A 271 -0.52 -7.15 -8.77
CA ALA A 271 0.38 -7.97 -7.97
C ALA A 271 -0.33 -8.61 -6.76
N ASN A 272 -1.21 -7.85 -6.08
CA ASN A 272 -2.00 -8.39 -4.98
C ASN A 272 -2.97 -9.50 -5.44
N LEU A 273 -3.63 -9.35 -6.58
CA LEU A 273 -4.48 -10.40 -7.14
C LEU A 273 -3.69 -11.71 -7.34
N VAL A 274 -2.50 -11.62 -7.95
CA VAL A 274 -1.60 -12.79 -8.13
C VAL A 274 -1.21 -13.40 -6.79
N ASN A 275 -0.81 -12.58 -5.83
CA ASN A 275 -0.37 -13.05 -4.50
C ASN A 275 -1.45 -13.84 -3.75
N PHE A 276 -2.72 -13.53 -4.00
CA PHE A 276 -3.86 -14.22 -3.36
C PHE A 276 -4.55 -15.24 -4.28
N GLY A 277 -3.94 -15.60 -5.40
CA GLY A 277 -4.46 -16.64 -6.30
C GLY A 277 -5.73 -16.24 -7.05
N ILE A 278 -5.88 -14.95 -7.34
CA ILE A 278 -6.86 -14.43 -8.30
C ILE A 278 -6.15 -14.14 -9.61
N LEU A 279 -6.65 -14.66 -10.71
CA LEU A 279 -6.09 -14.49 -12.04
C LEU A 279 -6.39 -13.08 -12.58
N PRO A 280 -5.39 -12.21 -12.82
CA PRO A 280 -5.59 -10.89 -13.41
C PRO A 280 -5.43 -10.97 -14.93
N LEU A 281 -6.50 -10.77 -15.66
CA LEU A 281 -6.54 -10.80 -17.12
C LEU A 281 -6.90 -9.43 -17.70
N VAL A 282 -6.42 -9.14 -18.90
CA VAL A 282 -6.81 -7.94 -19.66
C VAL A 282 -7.45 -8.33 -20.99
N PHE A 283 -8.45 -7.56 -21.40
CA PHE A 283 -9.04 -7.74 -22.71
C PHE A 283 -8.03 -7.46 -23.83
N VAL A 284 -7.86 -8.38 -24.75
CA VAL A 284 -7.05 -8.18 -25.96
C VAL A 284 -7.75 -7.17 -26.88
N ASN A 285 -9.05 -7.36 -27.10
CA ASN A 285 -9.88 -6.44 -27.86
C ASN A 285 -10.78 -5.67 -26.88
N ARG A 286 -10.65 -4.37 -26.83
CA ARG A 286 -11.42 -3.51 -25.92
C ARG A 286 -12.94 -3.61 -26.09
N GLU A 287 -13.38 -3.85 -27.33
CA GLU A 287 -14.79 -4.01 -27.67
C GLU A 287 -15.46 -5.23 -27.02
N ASP A 288 -14.65 -6.24 -26.65
CA ASP A 288 -15.17 -7.46 -26.00
C ASP A 288 -15.69 -7.18 -24.58
N TYR A 289 -15.19 -6.13 -23.92
CA TYR A 289 -15.75 -5.70 -22.64
C TYR A 289 -17.25 -5.42 -22.71
N ALA A 290 -17.72 -4.79 -23.79
CA ALA A 290 -19.13 -4.49 -23.96
C ALA A 290 -20.01 -5.75 -24.15
N LYS A 291 -19.43 -6.82 -24.67
CA LYS A 291 -20.14 -8.08 -24.97
C LYS A 291 -20.37 -8.96 -23.74
N VAL A 292 -19.56 -8.79 -22.69
CA VAL A 292 -19.70 -9.59 -21.47
C VAL A 292 -20.73 -8.96 -20.55
N ALA A 293 -21.74 -9.72 -20.15
CA ALA A 293 -22.76 -9.29 -19.19
C ALA A 293 -22.51 -9.90 -17.80
N GLN A 294 -23.02 -9.25 -16.76
CA GLN A 294 -23.12 -9.87 -15.43
C GLN A 294 -24.04 -11.09 -15.50
N GLY A 295 -23.69 -12.18 -14.84
CA GLY A 295 -24.36 -13.47 -14.91
C GLY A 295 -23.89 -14.35 -16.09
N ALA A 296 -22.98 -13.88 -16.94
CA ALA A 296 -22.45 -14.69 -18.03
C ALA A 296 -21.46 -15.73 -17.52
N ASP A 297 -21.51 -16.94 -18.13
CA ASP A 297 -20.51 -17.98 -17.89
C ASP A 297 -19.23 -17.70 -18.66
N ILE A 298 -18.10 -17.89 -17.98
CA ILE A 298 -16.76 -17.72 -18.57
C ILE A 298 -15.94 -18.99 -18.35
N ARG A 299 -15.21 -19.41 -19.37
CA ARG A 299 -14.21 -20.47 -19.31
C ARG A 299 -12.83 -19.94 -19.68
N ILE A 300 -11.84 -20.23 -18.85
CA ILE A 300 -10.46 -19.75 -18.99
C ILE A 300 -9.54 -20.98 -18.97
N PRO A 301 -9.00 -21.40 -20.11
CA PRO A 301 -8.03 -22.50 -20.16
C PRO A 301 -6.70 -21.99 -19.60
N LEU A 302 -6.22 -22.54 -18.48
CA LEU A 302 -5.01 -22.10 -17.80
C LEU A 302 -3.74 -22.81 -18.33
N THR A 303 -3.90 -23.91 -19.08
CA THR A 303 -2.78 -24.63 -19.70
C THR A 303 -2.07 -23.82 -20.79
N GLU A 304 -2.72 -22.77 -21.30
CA GLU A 304 -2.19 -21.89 -22.34
C GLU A 304 -1.53 -20.62 -21.77
N ILE A 305 -1.60 -20.43 -20.46
CA ILE A 305 -1.02 -19.24 -19.80
C ILE A 305 0.47 -19.48 -19.56
N THR A 306 1.31 -18.67 -20.19
CA THR A 306 2.75 -18.65 -19.95
C THR A 306 3.12 -17.63 -18.89
N PRO A 307 4.16 -17.88 -18.03
CA PRO A 307 4.66 -16.89 -17.10
C PRO A 307 5.10 -15.61 -17.85
N GLY A 308 4.44 -14.48 -17.55
CA GLY A 308 4.72 -13.18 -18.17
C GLY A 308 3.91 -12.85 -19.42
N GLY A 309 3.01 -13.72 -19.83
CA GLY A 309 2.10 -13.54 -20.96
C GLY A 309 0.91 -12.64 -20.69
#